data_1f9f153e6b1b21f13bfe4df82d21b1c5
#
_entry.id   1f9f153e6b1b21f13bfe4df82d21b1c5
#
_cell.length_a   1.000
_cell.length_b   1.000
_cell.length_c   1.000
_cell.angle_alpha   90.00
_cell.angle_beta   90.00
_cell.angle_gamma   90.00
#
_symmetry.space_group_name_H-M   'P 1'
#
loop_
_entity.id
_entity.type
_entity.pdbx_description
1 polymer ?
#
loop_
_entity_poly.entity_id
_entity_poly.type
_entity_poly.pdbx_seq_one_letter_code
_entity_poly.pdbx_strand_id
1 'polypeptide(L)'
;LGIELGMKVTHFTSNESAEEREVIKRRFASADPYQAIVAIKCLDEGVNIPSIKTAFILASTTNPKEYIQRRGRVLRLASNKPYAVIYDFVTLVRPLEEVNPYSTDYNCERALAKRELARIKEFGEIALNSRDSDELINDLECAYELSIEELEDIDDGSEFR
;
A
#
# COMPACT_ATOMS: atom_id res chain seq x y z
N LEU A 1 -19.77 -3.20 -3.75
CA LEU A 1 -19.04 -2.60 -4.89
C LEU A 1 -19.40 -3.30 -6.21
N GLY A 2 -19.21 -4.62 -6.37
CA GLY A 2 -19.43 -5.29 -7.63
C GLY A 2 -20.88 -5.16 -8.16
N ILE A 3 -21.86 -5.38 -7.31
CA ILE A 3 -23.28 -5.31 -7.71
C ILE A 3 -23.74 -3.86 -7.93
N GLU A 4 -23.37 -2.96 -7.04
CA GLU A 4 -23.79 -1.55 -7.07
C GLU A 4 -23.16 -0.77 -8.23
N LEU A 5 -21.91 -1.06 -8.55
CA LEU A 5 -21.15 -0.35 -9.60
C LEU A 5 -21.08 -1.11 -10.91
N GLY A 6 -21.69 -2.29 -11.02
CA GLY A 6 -21.61 -3.14 -12.20
C GLY A 6 -20.21 -3.66 -12.52
N MET A 7 -19.31 -3.68 -11.54
CA MET A 7 -17.93 -4.17 -11.73
C MET A 7 -17.87 -5.69 -11.64
N LYS A 8 -17.08 -6.30 -12.50
CA LYS A 8 -16.71 -7.71 -12.37
C LYS A 8 -15.62 -7.83 -11.31
N VAL A 9 -15.95 -8.38 -10.15
CA VAL A 9 -15.02 -8.59 -9.04
C VAL A 9 -14.57 -10.03 -9.00
N THR A 10 -13.25 -10.26 -8.92
CA THR A 10 -12.64 -11.57 -8.80
C THR A 10 -11.75 -11.61 -7.58
N HIS A 11 -11.74 -12.72 -6.86
CA HIS A 11 -10.83 -12.94 -5.74
C HIS A 11 -9.52 -13.53 -6.25
N PHE A 12 -8.43 -13.14 -5.59
CA PHE A 12 -7.10 -13.69 -5.82
C PHE A 12 -6.44 -13.88 -4.45
N THR A 13 -6.54 -15.08 -3.92
CA THR A 13 -6.09 -15.42 -2.57
C THR A 13 -5.10 -16.60 -2.60
N SER A 14 -4.75 -17.15 -1.44
CA SER A 14 -3.94 -18.36 -1.37
C SER A 14 -4.72 -19.64 -1.72
N ASN A 15 -6.04 -19.55 -1.81
CA ASN A 15 -6.90 -20.73 -2.02
C ASN A 15 -7.00 -21.18 -3.48
N GLU A 16 -6.73 -20.28 -4.43
CA GLU A 16 -6.78 -20.58 -5.84
C GLU A 16 -5.55 -21.37 -6.28
N SER A 17 -5.78 -22.41 -7.07
CA SER A 17 -4.71 -23.19 -7.72
C SER A 17 -3.93 -22.35 -8.74
N ALA A 18 -2.76 -22.82 -9.15
CA ALA A 18 -1.95 -22.14 -10.16
C ALA A 18 -2.70 -21.97 -11.49
N GLU A 19 -3.51 -22.96 -11.88
CA GLU A 19 -4.31 -22.93 -13.10
C GLU A 19 -5.44 -21.89 -13.02
N GLU A 20 -6.16 -21.86 -11.91
CA GLU A 20 -7.21 -20.85 -11.65
C GLU A 20 -6.64 -19.44 -11.66
N ARG A 21 -5.47 -19.23 -11.05
CA ARG A 21 -4.77 -17.94 -11.07
C ARG A 21 -4.42 -17.48 -12.48
N GLU A 22 -3.99 -18.38 -13.35
CA GLU A 22 -3.71 -18.05 -14.75
C GLU A 22 -4.99 -17.68 -15.52
N VAL A 23 -6.10 -18.36 -15.25
CA VAL A 23 -7.41 -18.02 -15.84
C VAL A 23 -7.86 -16.63 -15.39
N ILE A 24 -7.71 -16.30 -14.08
CA ILE A 24 -8.05 -14.99 -13.52
C ILE A 24 -7.21 -13.89 -14.20
N LYS A 25 -5.90 -14.10 -14.31
CA LYS A 25 -4.99 -13.14 -14.96
C LYS A 25 -5.39 -12.87 -16.41
N ARG A 26 -5.66 -13.91 -17.17
CA ARG A 26 -6.09 -13.77 -18.58
C ARG A 26 -7.41 -13.04 -18.72
N ARG A 27 -8.38 -13.35 -17.88
CA ARG A 27 -9.67 -12.63 -17.85
C ARG A 27 -9.50 -11.16 -17.50
N PHE A 28 -8.68 -10.86 -16.50
CA PHE A 28 -8.44 -9.48 -16.08
C PHE A 28 -7.62 -8.69 -17.13
N ALA A 29 -6.75 -9.32 -17.85
CA ALA A 29 -6.00 -8.71 -18.95
C ALA A 29 -6.87 -8.44 -20.19
N SER A 30 -8.05 -9.07 -20.32
CA SER A 30 -8.99 -8.79 -21.39
C SER A 30 -9.61 -7.40 -21.17
N ALA A 31 -9.89 -6.71 -22.27
CA ALA A 31 -10.21 -5.27 -22.31
C ALA A 31 -11.59 -4.87 -21.74
N ASP A 32 -12.12 -5.57 -20.76
CA ASP A 32 -13.36 -5.17 -20.07
C ASP A 32 -13.02 -4.04 -19.07
N PRO A 33 -13.55 -2.82 -19.23
CA PRO A 33 -13.09 -1.63 -18.51
C PRO A 33 -13.46 -1.62 -17.03
N TYR A 34 -14.40 -2.46 -16.58
CA TYR A 34 -14.92 -2.43 -15.22
C TYR A 34 -14.64 -3.76 -14.49
N GLN A 35 -13.37 -3.99 -14.20
CA GLN A 35 -12.94 -5.19 -13.46
C GLN A 35 -12.14 -4.81 -12.23
N ALA A 36 -12.33 -5.55 -11.14
CA ALA A 36 -11.53 -5.44 -9.93
C ALA A 36 -11.03 -6.82 -9.47
N ILE A 37 -9.80 -6.87 -9.02
CA ILE A 37 -9.24 -8.01 -8.29
C ILE A 37 -9.09 -7.63 -6.83
N VAL A 38 -9.68 -8.43 -5.95
CA VAL A 38 -9.45 -8.36 -4.51
C VAL A 38 -8.40 -9.40 -4.15
N ALA A 39 -7.22 -8.96 -3.74
CA ALA A 39 -6.11 -9.81 -3.41
C ALA A 39 -5.73 -9.68 -1.93
N ILE A 40 -5.52 -10.83 -1.26
CA ILE A 40 -5.08 -10.89 0.14
C ILE A 40 -3.75 -11.64 0.18
N LYS A 41 -2.67 -10.95 0.56
CA LYS A 41 -1.29 -11.49 0.69
C LYS A 41 -0.71 -12.17 -0.57
N CYS A 42 -1.42 -12.17 -1.68
CA CYS A 42 -1.03 -12.90 -2.90
C CYS A 42 -0.40 -12.01 -3.97
N LEU A 43 -0.41 -10.69 -3.78
CA LEU A 43 0.29 -9.79 -4.70
C LEU A 43 1.81 -9.91 -4.58
N ASP A 44 2.30 -10.50 -3.49
CA ASP A 44 3.72 -10.70 -3.22
C ASP A 44 4.30 -11.84 -4.07
N GLU A 45 3.46 -12.83 -4.44
CA GLU A 45 3.86 -13.99 -5.25
C GLU A 45 2.97 -14.17 -6.48
N GLY A 46 3.57 -14.05 -7.66
CA GLY A 46 2.97 -14.56 -8.89
C GLY A 46 1.94 -13.70 -9.63
N VAL A 47 1.47 -12.56 -9.11
CA VAL A 47 0.57 -11.68 -9.88
C VAL A 47 1.38 -10.79 -10.80
N ASN A 48 1.33 -11.07 -12.08
CA ASN A 48 1.92 -10.23 -13.11
C ASN A 48 0.83 -9.79 -14.08
N ILE A 49 0.23 -8.63 -13.82
CA ILE A 49 -0.78 -8.02 -14.70
C ILE A 49 -0.35 -6.58 -15.01
N PRO A 50 0.44 -6.36 -16.05
CA PRO A 50 0.95 -5.03 -16.39
C PRO A 50 -0.15 -4.00 -16.68
N SER A 51 -1.33 -4.44 -17.09
CA SER A 51 -2.48 -3.59 -17.42
C SER A 51 -3.18 -2.96 -16.22
N ILE A 52 -2.83 -3.31 -14.99
CA ILE A 52 -3.40 -2.68 -13.78
C ILE A 52 -3.04 -1.19 -13.78
N LYS A 53 -4.06 -0.34 -13.80
CA LYS A 53 -3.90 1.12 -13.79
C LYS A 53 -4.12 1.74 -12.43
N THR A 54 -4.97 1.12 -11.60
CA THR A 54 -5.35 1.63 -10.29
C THR A 54 -5.23 0.54 -9.24
N ALA A 55 -4.67 0.88 -8.10
CA ALA A 55 -4.59 0.00 -6.94
C ALA A 55 -5.06 0.74 -5.68
N PHE A 56 -5.77 0.02 -4.81
CA PHE A 56 -6.17 0.47 -3.49
C PHE A 56 -5.46 -0.43 -2.47
N ILE A 57 -4.59 0.15 -1.66
CA ILE A 57 -3.85 -0.56 -0.60
C ILE A 57 -4.54 -0.25 0.72
N LEU A 58 -5.49 -1.12 1.13
CA LEU A 58 -6.30 -0.94 2.33
C LEU A 58 -5.59 -1.40 3.61
N ALA A 59 -4.69 -2.35 3.47
CA ALA A 59 -3.86 -2.84 4.56
C ALA A 59 -2.49 -3.19 4.03
N SER A 60 -1.45 -2.79 4.73
CA SER A 60 -0.08 -3.05 4.35
C SER A 60 0.63 -3.90 5.41
N THR A 61 1.70 -4.53 5.00
CA THR A 61 2.65 -5.18 5.88
C THR A 61 3.63 -4.15 6.44
N THR A 62 4.22 -4.47 7.56
CA THR A 62 5.33 -3.70 8.13
C THR A 62 6.67 -3.99 7.45
N ASN A 63 6.72 -4.98 6.55
CA ASN A 63 7.93 -5.36 5.84
C ASN A 63 8.14 -4.48 4.60
N PRO A 64 9.18 -3.64 4.56
CA PRO A 64 9.46 -2.76 3.42
C PRO A 64 9.57 -3.50 2.11
N LYS A 65 10.19 -4.67 2.07
CA LYS A 65 10.37 -5.46 0.85
C LYS A 65 9.04 -5.86 0.21
N GLU A 66 8.04 -6.19 1.03
CA GLU A 66 6.73 -6.61 0.52
C GLU A 66 5.97 -5.45 -0.13
N TYR A 67 5.91 -4.27 0.50
CA TYR A 67 5.17 -3.16 -0.09
C TYR A 67 5.90 -2.58 -1.32
N ILE A 68 7.23 -2.56 -1.34
CA ILE A 68 8.01 -2.18 -2.52
C ILE A 68 7.71 -3.14 -3.68
N GLN A 69 7.65 -4.44 -3.42
CA GLN A 69 7.30 -5.44 -4.45
C GLN A 69 5.88 -5.24 -4.97
N ARG A 70 4.90 -5.00 -4.09
CA ARG A 70 3.50 -4.72 -4.49
C ARG A 70 3.42 -3.49 -5.38
N ARG A 71 4.04 -2.40 -4.95
CA ARG A 71 4.13 -1.18 -5.73
C ARG A 71 4.74 -1.43 -7.11
N GLY A 72 5.88 -2.10 -7.15
CA GLY A 72 6.58 -2.42 -8.40
C GLY A 72 5.74 -3.24 -9.38
N ARG A 73 4.79 -4.05 -8.90
CA ARG A 73 3.88 -4.81 -9.77
C ARG A 73 2.80 -3.91 -10.40
N VAL A 74 2.27 -2.95 -9.64
CA VAL A 74 1.31 -1.97 -10.14
C VAL A 74 1.98 -1.00 -11.10
N LEU A 75 3.22 -0.61 -10.85
CA LEU A 75 3.97 0.35 -11.67
C LEU A 75 4.57 -0.23 -12.95
N ARG A 76 4.39 -1.52 -13.24
CA ARG A 76 4.92 -2.12 -14.47
C ARG A 76 4.43 -1.41 -15.73
N LEU A 77 5.33 -1.24 -16.65
CA LEU A 77 5.05 -0.63 -17.94
C LEU A 77 4.10 -1.52 -18.75
N ALA A 78 3.15 -0.88 -19.42
CA ALA A 78 2.26 -1.52 -20.38
C ALA A 78 1.90 -0.53 -21.48
N SER A 79 1.53 -1.04 -22.65
CA SER A 79 1.00 -0.22 -23.72
C SER A 79 -0.23 0.56 -23.23
N ASN A 80 -0.32 1.84 -23.53
CA ASN A 80 -1.42 2.71 -23.09
C ASN A 80 -1.54 2.93 -21.56
N LYS A 81 -0.42 2.79 -20.83
CA LYS A 81 -0.37 3.07 -19.41
C LYS A 81 0.82 3.99 -19.09
N PRO A 82 0.68 5.30 -19.24
CA PRO A 82 1.75 6.27 -18.97
C PRO A 82 2.05 6.40 -17.46
N TYR A 83 1.07 6.14 -16.60
CA TYR A 83 1.19 6.13 -15.14
C TYR A 83 0.22 5.13 -14.50
N ALA A 84 0.41 4.85 -13.22
CA ALA A 84 -0.53 4.13 -12.39
C ALA A 84 -0.98 5.02 -11.23
N VAL A 85 -2.22 4.82 -10.78
CA VAL A 85 -2.77 5.51 -9.61
C VAL A 85 -2.77 4.52 -8.44
N ILE A 86 -2.15 4.91 -7.33
CA ILE A 86 -2.13 4.11 -6.11
C ILE A 86 -2.81 4.94 -5.01
N TYR A 87 -3.90 4.41 -4.46
CA TYR A 87 -4.53 4.91 -3.25
C TYR A 87 -4.00 4.09 -2.08
N ASP A 88 -3.09 4.68 -1.32
CA ASP A 88 -2.53 4.07 -0.12
C ASP A 88 -3.24 4.65 1.12
N PHE A 89 -3.82 3.78 1.94
CA PHE A 89 -4.59 4.16 3.12
C PHE A 89 -3.70 4.05 4.35
N VAL A 90 -3.44 5.19 4.97
CA VAL A 90 -2.68 5.28 6.22
C VAL A 90 -3.59 4.92 7.38
N THR A 91 -3.14 4.02 8.24
CA THR A 91 -3.88 3.55 9.41
C THR A 91 -3.34 4.21 10.67
N LEU A 92 -4.18 4.99 11.34
CA LEU A 92 -3.88 5.59 12.63
C LEU A 92 -4.88 5.13 13.68
N VAL A 93 -4.47 5.13 14.94
CA VAL A 93 -5.34 4.73 16.07
C VAL A 93 -6.43 5.77 16.32
N ARG A 94 -6.09 7.04 16.10
CA ARG A 94 -6.99 8.20 16.27
C ARG A 94 -6.64 9.32 15.28
N PRO A 95 -7.51 10.33 15.13
CA PRO A 95 -7.19 11.55 14.40
C PRO A 95 -5.93 12.24 14.98
N LEU A 96 -5.14 12.90 14.12
CA LEU A 96 -3.87 13.51 14.53
C LEU A 96 -4.04 14.59 15.61
N GLU A 97 -5.13 15.34 15.57
CA GLU A 97 -5.48 16.39 16.54
C GLU A 97 -5.82 15.84 17.93
N GLU A 98 -6.08 14.54 18.05
CA GLU A 98 -6.38 13.85 19.31
C GLU A 98 -5.17 13.11 19.90
N VAL A 99 -4.01 13.17 19.24
CA VAL A 99 -2.78 12.54 19.73
C VAL A 99 -2.34 13.21 21.02
N ASN A 100 -2.14 12.41 22.07
CA ASN A 100 -1.72 12.89 23.38
C ASN A 100 -0.43 12.20 23.84
N PRO A 101 0.71 12.90 23.87
CA PRO A 101 2.00 12.34 24.28
C PRO A 101 2.02 11.79 25.71
N TYR A 102 1.08 12.18 26.55
CA TYR A 102 0.97 11.74 27.94
C TYR A 102 0.04 10.53 28.12
N SER A 103 -0.55 10.01 27.06
CA SER A 103 -1.40 8.83 27.14
C SER A 103 -0.57 7.56 27.36
N THR A 104 -1.14 6.57 28.05
CA THR A 104 -0.50 5.26 28.29
C THR A 104 -0.18 4.53 26.98
N ASP A 105 -0.95 4.79 25.94
CA ASP A 105 -0.88 4.07 24.66
C ASP A 105 -0.01 4.80 23.63
N TYR A 106 0.49 6.00 23.97
CA TYR A 106 1.23 6.87 23.04
C TYR A 106 2.40 6.14 22.36
N ASN A 107 3.19 5.38 23.11
CA ASN A 107 4.34 4.67 22.54
C ASN A 107 3.93 3.62 21.50
N CYS A 108 2.81 2.92 21.72
CA CYS A 108 2.28 1.96 20.77
C CYS A 108 1.74 2.66 19.51
N GLU A 109 1.04 3.78 19.69
CA GLU A 109 0.53 4.61 18.59
C GLU A 109 1.67 5.21 17.77
N ARG A 110 2.69 5.73 18.45
CA ARG A 110 3.90 6.28 17.84
C ARG A 110 4.66 5.23 17.02
N ALA A 111 4.76 4.01 17.53
CA ALA A 111 5.38 2.91 16.80
C ALA A 111 4.60 2.51 15.54
N LEU A 112 3.27 2.58 15.57
CA LEU A 112 2.44 2.39 14.39
C LEU A 112 2.65 3.55 13.39
N ALA A 113 2.55 4.79 13.84
CA ALA A 113 2.74 5.98 13.02
C ALA A 113 4.12 5.99 12.34
N LYS A 114 5.18 5.60 13.04
CA LYS A 114 6.54 5.47 12.52
C LYS A 114 6.60 4.51 11.32
N ARG A 115 5.92 3.36 11.39
CA ARG A 115 5.87 2.37 10.30
C ARG A 115 5.08 2.87 9.10
N GLU A 116 3.94 3.52 9.36
CA GLU A 116 3.13 4.13 8.30
C GLU A 116 3.94 5.24 7.59
N LEU A 117 4.64 6.07 8.36
CA LEU A 117 5.48 7.14 7.85
C LEU A 117 6.59 6.64 6.93
N ALA A 118 7.30 5.57 7.30
CA ALA A 118 8.33 4.97 6.45
C ALA A 118 7.75 4.51 5.10
N ARG A 119 6.53 3.94 5.11
CA ARG A 119 5.85 3.55 3.88
C ARG A 119 5.43 4.75 3.03
N ILE A 120 4.91 5.82 3.64
CA ILE A 120 4.51 7.04 2.94
C ILE A 120 5.71 7.68 2.25
N LYS A 121 6.85 7.78 2.93
CA LYS A 121 8.10 8.31 2.36
C LYS A 121 8.51 7.51 1.12
N GLU A 122 8.57 6.21 1.22
CA GLU A 122 8.94 5.32 0.12
C GLU A 122 8.00 5.43 -1.10
N PHE A 123 6.69 5.59 -0.88
CA PHE A 123 5.75 5.81 -1.97
C PHE A 123 5.83 7.24 -2.52
N GLY A 124 6.03 8.23 -1.67
CA GLY A 124 6.08 9.65 -2.02
C GLY A 124 7.27 10.00 -2.91
N GLU A 125 8.44 9.40 -2.70
CA GLU A 125 9.68 9.70 -3.44
C GLU A 125 9.55 9.61 -4.95
N ILE A 126 8.70 8.71 -5.46
CA ILE A 126 8.51 8.49 -6.89
C ILE A 126 7.14 8.94 -7.38
N ALA A 127 6.33 9.53 -6.52
CA ALA A 127 4.99 9.99 -6.88
C ALA A 127 5.04 11.32 -7.63
N LEU A 128 4.15 11.47 -8.63
CA LEU A 128 3.99 12.74 -9.35
C LEU A 128 3.40 13.83 -8.45
N ASN A 129 2.73 13.45 -7.37
CA ASN A 129 2.13 14.32 -6.35
C ASN A 129 2.89 14.24 -5.01
N SER A 130 4.21 14.18 -5.03
CA SER A 130 5.05 14.07 -3.83
C SER A 130 4.75 15.13 -2.78
N ARG A 131 4.35 16.34 -3.19
CA ARG A 131 3.97 17.42 -2.28
C ARG A 131 2.85 17.05 -1.31
N ASP A 132 1.83 16.31 -1.78
CA ASP A 132 0.73 15.85 -0.92
C ASP A 132 1.26 14.85 0.15
N SER A 133 2.23 14.04 -0.24
CA SER A 133 2.92 13.12 0.69
C SER A 133 3.74 13.88 1.71
N ASP A 134 4.44 14.95 1.32
CA ASP A 134 5.26 15.78 2.21
C ASP A 134 4.41 16.47 3.28
N GLU A 135 3.21 16.95 2.93
CA GLU A 135 2.27 17.54 3.88
C GLU A 135 1.85 16.51 4.95
N LEU A 136 1.44 15.31 4.53
CA LEU A 136 1.06 14.23 5.45
C LEU A 136 2.24 13.77 6.32
N ILE A 137 3.45 13.69 5.75
CA ILE A 137 4.67 13.36 6.48
C ILE A 137 4.91 14.37 7.61
N ASN A 138 4.87 15.67 7.31
CA ASN A 138 5.04 16.73 8.30
C ASN A 138 4.00 16.66 9.42
N ASP A 139 2.74 16.40 9.07
CA ASP A 139 1.66 16.29 10.05
C ASP A 139 1.90 15.12 11.02
N LEU A 140 2.33 13.97 10.50
CA LEU A 140 2.67 12.79 11.31
C LEU A 140 3.90 13.03 12.18
N GLU A 141 4.96 13.62 11.63
CA GLU A 141 6.19 13.95 12.37
C GLU A 141 5.88 14.92 13.52
N CYS A 142 5.06 15.93 13.28
CA CYS A 142 4.66 16.88 14.32
C CYS A 142 3.79 16.21 15.39
N ALA A 143 2.77 15.44 15.01
CA ALA A 143 1.82 14.86 15.97
C ALA A 143 2.46 13.81 16.88
N TYR A 144 3.38 13.02 16.34
CA TYR A 144 4.03 11.93 17.07
C TYR A 144 5.48 12.21 17.47
N GLU A 145 5.95 13.45 17.32
CA GLU A 145 7.32 13.88 17.67
C GLU A 145 8.39 12.95 17.06
N LEU A 146 8.23 12.58 15.77
CA LEU A 146 9.14 11.70 15.07
C LEU A 146 10.29 12.49 14.45
N SER A 147 11.53 12.05 14.67
CA SER A 147 12.71 12.64 14.04
C SER A 147 13.19 11.82 12.83
N ILE A 148 13.90 12.48 11.92
CA ILE A 148 14.47 11.82 10.71
C ILE A 148 15.43 10.70 11.12
N GLU A 149 16.25 10.90 12.16
CA GLU A 149 17.23 9.93 12.65
C GLU A 149 16.58 8.62 13.12
N GLU A 150 15.41 8.71 13.77
CA GLU A 150 14.68 7.53 14.24
C GLU A 150 14.07 6.69 13.12
N LEU A 151 13.98 7.20 11.90
CA LEU A 151 13.41 6.51 10.75
C LEU A 151 14.44 5.67 10.01
N GLU A 152 15.71 6.05 10.06
CA GLU A 152 16.82 5.32 9.43
C GLU A 152 17.08 3.96 10.12
N ASP A 153 16.78 3.85 11.41
CA ASP A 153 16.92 2.60 12.18
C ASP A 153 15.95 1.47 11.76
N ILE A 154 14.94 1.75 10.95
CA ILE A 154 13.99 0.72 10.48
C ILE A 154 14.57 -0.11 9.33
N ASP A 155 15.50 0.44 8.57
CA ASP A 155 16.02 -0.19 7.35
C ASP A 155 17.01 -1.34 7.64
N ASP A 156 17.54 -1.43 8.86
CA ASP A 156 18.57 -2.42 9.24
C ASP A 156 18.00 -3.74 9.79
N GLY A 157 16.72 -4.00 9.76
CA GLY A 157 16.12 -5.35 9.95
C GLY A 157 16.49 -6.11 11.25
N SER A 158 17.09 -5.45 12.27
CA SER A 158 17.73 -6.11 13.39
C SER A 158 16.90 -6.22 14.69
N GLU A 159 15.65 -5.77 14.70
CA GLU A 159 14.84 -5.77 15.94
C GLU A 159 13.60 -6.67 15.92
N PHE A 160 13.71 -7.91 15.43
CA PHE A 160 12.72 -8.95 15.81
C PHE A 160 13.41 -10.30 15.90
N ARG A 161 13.99 -10.58 17.06
CA ARG A 161 14.18 -11.93 17.56
C ARG A 161 13.17 -12.22 18.66
#